data_9498191565ae27351a36e53139350a11
#
_entry.id   9498191565ae27351a36e53139350a11
#
_cell.length_a   1.000
_cell.length_b   1.000
_cell.length_c   1.000
_cell.angle_alpha   90.00
_cell.angle_beta   90.00
_cell.angle_gamma   90.00
#
_symmetry.space_group_name_H-M   'P 1'
#
loop_
_entity.id
_entity.type
_entity.pdbx_description
1 polymer ?
#
loop_
_entity_poly.entity_id
_entity_poly.type
_entity_poly.pdbx_seq_one_letter_code
_entity_poly.pdbx_strand_id
1 'polypeptide(L)'
;EEMRQRLRESSEEKIQYDKENKELISNIAHDLKTPITALKGYAEGIMDGVADTPEKMNRYVRTIYNKTNEMDHLINELTFYSKIDTNRIPYTFSKLNVEDYFSDCAEELGLEMETKGIELVYANYVEKDVQVIADGEQIRRVIHNIVSNAIKYMEKPKGIIQLRVKDVGDFIQVEIEDNGKGIAAKD
;
A
#
# COMPACT_ATOMS: atom_id res chain seq x y z
N GLU A 1 38.48 -2.64 -23.58
CA GLU A 1 37.44 -3.69 -23.49
C GLU A 1 36.51 -3.45 -22.30
N GLU A 2 37.03 -3.23 -21.10
CA GLU A 2 36.29 -2.98 -19.88
C GLU A 2 35.32 -1.77 -19.99
N MET A 3 35.75 -0.66 -20.59
CA MET A 3 34.90 0.53 -20.80
C MET A 3 33.76 0.26 -21.80
N ARG A 4 33.98 -0.56 -22.81
CA ARG A 4 32.93 -0.95 -23.76
C ARG A 4 31.90 -1.87 -23.11
N GLN A 5 32.33 -2.75 -22.21
CA GLN A 5 31.46 -3.63 -21.48
C GLN A 5 30.58 -2.84 -20.50
N ARG A 6 31.14 -1.93 -19.73
CA ARG A 6 30.39 -1.03 -18.83
C ARG A 6 29.38 -0.14 -19.57
N LEU A 7 29.75 0.36 -20.79
CA LEU A 7 28.81 1.12 -21.60
C LEU A 7 27.64 0.27 -22.13
N ARG A 8 27.88 -1.00 -22.45
CA ARG A 8 26.82 -1.91 -22.87
C ARG A 8 25.89 -2.23 -21.70
N GLU A 9 26.45 -2.61 -20.54
CA GLU A 9 25.68 -2.89 -19.33
C GLU A 9 24.83 -1.69 -18.95
N SER A 10 25.40 -0.48 -18.90
CA SER A 10 24.64 0.74 -18.60
C SER A 10 23.58 1.07 -19.66
N SER A 11 23.82 0.73 -20.93
CA SER A 11 22.81 0.93 -21.99
C SER A 11 21.67 -0.09 -21.89
N GLU A 12 21.98 -1.33 -21.56
CA GLU A 12 20.98 -2.39 -21.36
C GLU A 12 20.12 -2.10 -20.13
N GLU A 13 20.74 -1.69 -19.02
CA GLU A 13 20.02 -1.25 -17.80
C GLU A 13 19.07 -0.08 -18.11
N LYS A 14 19.53 0.90 -18.89
CA LYS A 14 18.68 2.04 -19.27
C LYS A 14 17.49 1.63 -20.15
N ILE A 15 17.71 0.73 -21.09
CA ILE A 15 16.64 0.21 -21.96
C ILE A 15 15.61 -0.57 -21.14
N GLN A 16 16.09 -1.40 -20.22
CA GLN A 16 15.22 -2.16 -19.32
C GLN A 16 14.41 -1.24 -18.43
N TYR A 17 15.03 -0.23 -17.81
CA TYR A 17 14.37 0.79 -17.01
C TYR A 17 13.30 1.56 -17.80
N ASP A 18 13.60 2.00 -19.03
CA ASP A 18 12.65 2.70 -19.90
C ASP A 18 11.44 1.81 -20.26
N LYS A 19 11.67 0.50 -20.40
CA LYS A 19 10.61 -0.48 -20.67
C LYS A 19 9.70 -0.66 -19.46
N GLU A 20 10.28 -0.89 -18.29
CA GLU A 20 9.55 -1.06 -17.02
C GLU A 20 8.74 0.19 -16.69
N ASN A 21 9.29 1.38 -16.93
CA ASN A 21 8.59 2.65 -16.71
C ASN A 21 7.39 2.82 -17.65
N LYS A 22 7.53 2.42 -18.92
CA LYS A 22 6.40 2.44 -19.88
C LYS A 22 5.30 1.44 -19.51
N GLU A 23 5.67 0.25 -19.08
CA GLU A 23 4.72 -0.77 -18.61
C GLU A 23 3.98 -0.28 -17.35
N LEU A 24 4.69 0.31 -16.40
CA LEU A 24 4.10 0.91 -15.21
C LEU A 24 3.08 2.01 -15.56
N ILE A 25 3.46 2.97 -16.42
CA ILE A 25 2.55 4.06 -16.85
C ILE A 25 1.31 3.47 -17.54
N SER A 26 1.48 2.45 -18.37
CA SER A 26 0.38 1.78 -19.06
C SER A 26 -0.58 1.10 -18.07
N ASN A 27 -0.03 0.41 -17.07
CA ASN A 27 -0.82 -0.26 -16.04
C ASN A 27 -1.59 0.75 -15.18
N ILE A 28 -0.94 1.84 -14.77
CA ILE A 28 -1.59 2.93 -14.02
C ILE A 28 -2.71 3.57 -14.84
N ALA A 29 -2.47 3.86 -16.12
CA ALA A 29 -3.51 4.42 -17.00
C ALA A 29 -4.72 3.48 -17.12
N HIS A 30 -4.50 2.17 -17.19
CA HIS A 30 -5.55 1.16 -17.18
C HIS A 30 -6.30 1.15 -15.85
N ASP A 31 -5.59 1.17 -14.73
CA ASP A 31 -6.16 1.11 -13.39
C ASP A 31 -6.93 2.38 -13.01
N LEU A 32 -6.55 3.53 -13.57
CA LEU A 32 -7.32 4.77 -13.46
C LEU A 32 -8.56 4.77 -14.36
N LYS A 33 -8.49 4.16 -15.54
CA LYS A 33 -9.63 4.12 -16.50
C LYS A 33 -10.83 3.35 -15.94
N THR A 34 -10.58 2.29 -15.18
CA THR A 34 -11.64 1.45 -14.60
C THR A 34 -12.55 2.22 -13.64
N PRO A 35 -12.06 2.89 -12.58
CA PRO A 35 -12.89 3.68 -11.69
C PRO A 35 -13.55 4.88 -12.41
N ILE A 36 -12.87 5.54 -13.36
CA ILE A 36 -13.43 6.64 -14.15
C ILE A 36 -14.66 6.15 -14.95
N THR A 37 -14.56 5.00 -15.59
CA THR A 37 -15.68 4.42 -16.36
C THR A 37 -16.87 4.10 -15.45
N ALA A 38 -16.59 3.56 -14.25
CA ALA A 38 -17.63 3.30 -13.26
C ALA A 38 -18.29 4.59 -12.76
N LEU A 39 -17.49 5.62 -12.42
CA LEU A 39 -17.99 6.94 -12.01
C LEU A 39 -18.93 7.53 -13.05
N LYS A 40 -18.51 7.50 -14.32
CA LYS A 40 -19.31 8.00 -15.44
C LYS A 40 -20.63 7.23 -15.55
N GLY A 41 -20.62 5.90 -15.50
CA GLY A 41 -21.84 5.10 -15.58
C GLY A 41 -22.83 5.34 -14.43
N TYR A 42 -22.35 5.51 -13.20
CA TYR A 42 -23.21 5.85 -12.06
C TYR A 42 -23.75 7.27 -12.14
N ALA A 43 -22.95 8.23 -12.60
CA ALA A 43 -23.41 9.61 -12.82
C ALA A 43 -24.46 9.69 -13.93
N GLU A 44 -24.24 9.03 -15.06
CA GLU A 44 -25.22 8.90 -16.16
C GLU A 44 -26.51 8.24 -15.67
N GLY A 45 -26.42 7.15 -14.90
CA GLY A 45 -27.60 6.51 -14.32
C GLY A 45 -28.41 7.38 -13.35
N ILE A 46 -27.76 8.34 -12.67
CA ILE A 46 -28.46 9.36 -11.88
C ILE A 46 -29.14 10.37 -12.80
N MET A 47 -28.43 10.86 -13.82
CA MET A 47 -28.95 11.86 -14.77
C MET A 47 -30.13 11.34 -15.59
N ASP A 48 -30.07 10.08 -15.98
CA ASP A 48 -31.10 9.37 -16.78
C ASP A 48 -32.28 8.88 -15.94
N GLY A 49 -32.29 9.15 -14.62
CA GLY A 49 -33.36 8.77 -13.71
C GLY A 49 -33.43 7.26 -13.41
N VAL A 50 -32.36 6.49 -13.70
CA VAL A 50 -32.27 5.08 -13.35
C VAL A 50 -32.21 4.88 -11.82
N ALA A 51 -31.63 5.85 -11.11
CA ALA A 51 -31.64 5.93 -9.66
C ALA A 51 -32.96 6.55 -9.15
N ASP A 52 -34.08 5.86 -9.41
CA ASP A 52 -35.47 6.30 -9.25
C ASP A 52 -35.99 6.22 -7.79
N THR A 53 -35.22 5.67 -6.87
CA THR A 53 -35.55 5.63 -5.43
C THR A 53 -34.46 6.21 -4.57
N PRO A 54 -34.80 6.72 -3.35
CA PRO A 54 -33.80 7.24 -2.41
C PRO A 54 -32.69 6.22 -2.08
N GLU A 55 -33.03 4.94 -1.98
CA GLU A 55 -32.06 3.87 -1.67
C GLU A 55 -31.11 3.65 -2.85
N LYS A 56 -31.61 3.64 -4.10
CA LYS A 56 -30.78 3.54 -5.29
C LYS A 56 -29.88 4.77 -5.44
N MET A 57 -30.44 5.97 -5.25
CA MET A 57 -29.69 7.23 -5.29
C MET A 57 -28.54 7.19 -4.28
N ASN A 58 -28.83 6.84 -3.03
CA ASN A 58 -27.80 6.74 -1.97
C ASN A 58 -26.71 5.72 -2.31
N ARG A 59 -27.09 4.56 -2.87
CA ARG A 59 -26.14 3.54 -3.32
C ARG A 59 -25.23 4.07 -4.43
N TYR A 60 -25.80 4.77 -5.44
CA TYR A 60 -25.04 5.32 -6.56
C TYR A 60 -24.04 6.39 -6.08
N VAL A 61 -24.51 7.34 -5.26
CA VAL A 61 -23.65 8.39 -4.67
C VAL A 61 -22.53 7.77 -3.82
N ARG A 62 -22.85 6.76 -2.99
CA ARG A 62 -21.84 6.08 -2.18
C ARG A 62 -20.81 5.34 -3.05
N THR A 63 -21.25 4.75 -4.17
CA THR A 63 -20.31 4.08 -5.09
C THR A 63 -19.41 5.11 -5.79
N ILE A 64 -19.96 6.25 -6.21
CA ILE A 64 -19.18 7.36 -6.76
C ILE A 64 -18.12 7.80 -5.75
N TYR A 65 -18.51 8.07 -4.50
CA TYR A 65 -17.59 8.48 -3.44
C TYR A 65 -16.47 7.45 -3.20
N ASN A 66 -16.80 6.16 -3.12
CA ASN A 66 -15.81 5.11 -2.92
C ASN A 66 -14.83 5.03 -4.09
N LYS A 67 -15.32 5.16 -5.33
CA LYS A 67 -14.46 5.15 -6.53
C LYS A 67 -13.55 6.37 -6.62
N THR A 68 -13.98 7.52 -6.12
CA THR A 68 -13.14 8.71 -6.02
C THR A 68 -11.99 8.48 -5.01
N ASN A 69 -12.29 7.88 -3.87
CA ASN A 69 -11.25 7.54 -2.87
C ASN A 69 -10.23 6.52 -3.42
N GLU A 70 -10.68 5.51 -4.18
CA GLU A 70 -9.78 4.58 -4.87
C GLU A 70 -8.85 5.32 -5.85
N MET A 71 -9.36 6.30 -6.59
CA MET A 71 -8.54 7.10 -7.51
C MET A 71 -7.53 7.97 -6.76
N ASP A 72 -7.93 8.62 -5.67
CA ASP A 72 -7.02 9.41 -4.83
C ASP A 72 -5.86 8.56 -4.32
N HIS A 73 -6.15 7.32 -3.90
CA HIS A 73 -5.10 6.38 -3.49
C HIS A 73 -4.11 6.08 -4.63
N LEU A 74 -4.61 5.75 -5.84
CA LEU A 74 -3.77 5.48 -7.00
C LEU A 74 -2.91 6.69 -7.41
N ILE A 75 -3.47 7.90 -7.36
CA ILE A 75 -2.73 9.14 -7.66
C ILE A 75 -1.62 9.39 -6.62
N ASN A 76 -1.90 9.14 -5.35
CA ASN A 76 -0.92 9.28 -4.28
C ASN A 76 0.22 8.27 -4.43
N GLU A 77 -0.07 7.01 -4.81
CA GLU A 77 0.93 5.99 -5.10
C GLU A 77 1.82 6.39 -6.30
N LEU A 78 1.21 6.87 -7.39
CA LEU A 78 1.95 7.35 -8.55
C LEU A 78 2.85 8.54 -8.21
N THR A 79 2.33 9.51 -7.44
CA THR A 79 3.09 10.68 -7.01
C THR A 79 4.28 10.26 -6.15
N PHE A 80 4.09 9.28 -5.27
CA PHE A 80 5.17 8.74 -4.45
C PHE A 80 6.22 8.01 -5.29
N TYR A 81 5.80 7.17 -6.23
CA TYR A 81 6.70 6.51 -7.17
C TYR A 81 7.57 7.52 -7.91
N SER A 82 6.97 8.58 -8.46
CA SER A 82 7.69 9.66 -9.15
C SER A 82 8.71 10.37 -8.24
N LYS A 83 8.43 10.50 -6.94
CA LYS A 83 9.37 11.06 -5.96
C LYS A 83 10.53 10.12 -5.65
N ILE A 84 10.27 8.81 -5.56
CA ILE A 84 11.33 7.79 -5.38
C ILE A 84 12.28 7.85 -6.57
N ASP A 85 11.74 7.79 -7.78
CA ASP A 85 12.49 7.75 -9.03
C ASP A 85 13.41 8.97 -9.20
N THR A 86 12.95 10.12 -8.76
CA THR A 86 13.72 11.37 -8.80
C THR A 86 14.60 11.59 -7.56
N ASN A 87 14.67 10.64 -6.63
CA ASN A 87 15.38 10.75 -5.34
C ASN A 87 14.98 12.01 -4.55
N ARG A 88 13.70 12.41 -4.63
CA ARG A 88 13.15 13.64 -4.04
C ARG A 88 12.24 13.39 -2.84
N ILE A 89 12.31 12.22 -2.23
CA ILE A 89 11.58 11.99 -0.98
C ILE A 89 12.28 12.80 0.12
N PRO A 90 11.61 13.78 0.72
CA PRO A 90 12.16 14.49 1.86
C PRO A 90 12.02 13.58 3.10
N TYR A 91 13.00 12.70 3.32
CA TYR A 91 13.01 11.87 4.52
C TYR A 91 13.21 12.73 5.78
N THR A 92 12.38 12.49 6.78
CA THR A 92 12.46 13.15 8.08
C THR A 92 12.88 12.13 9.14
N PHE A 93 14.18 11.91 9.26
CA PHE A 93 14.73 10.99 10.27
C PHE A 93 14.62 11.57 11.66
N SER A 94 14.09 10.79 12.59
CA SER A 94 13.97 11.10 14.00
C SER A 94 14.29 9.89 14.86
N LYS A 95 14.56 10.12 16.16
CA LYS A 95 14.66 9.02 17.13
C LYS A 95 13.25 8.54 17.45
N LEU A 96 13.01 7.27 17.25
CA LEU A 96 11.75 6.61 17.57
C LEU A 96 11.99 5.58 18.67
N ASN A 97 11.20 5.62 19.73
CA ASN A 97 11.12 4.50 20.66
C ASN A 97 10.36 3.36 19.96
N VAL A 98 10.97 2.18 19.92
CA VAL A 98 10.45 1.04 19.14
C VAL A 98 9.13 0.53 19.72
N GLU A 99 9.04 0.41 21.06
CA GLU A 99 7.83 -0.08 21.73
C GLU A 99 6.65 0.87 21.50
N ASP A 100 6.84 2.16 21.79
CA ASP A 100 5.78 3.16 21.65
C ASP A 100 5.31 3.26 20.20
N TYR A 101 6.24 3.37 19.26
CA TYR A 101 5.92 3.54 17.85
C TYR A 101 5.12 2.35 17.25
N PHE A 102 5.57 1.12 17.49
CA PHE A 102 4.87 -0.06 16.95
C PHE A 102 3.60 -0.40 17.72
N SER A 103 3.50 -0.04 19.00
CA SER A 103 2.25 -0.14 19.76
C SER A 103 1.17 0.77 19.18
N ASP A 104 1.51 2.05 18.91
CA ASP A 104 0.60 3.00 18.26
C ASP A 104 0.17 2.52 16.87
N CYS A 105 1.12 2.00 16.07
CA CYS A 105 0.81 1.42 14.77
C CYS A 105 -0.14 0.21 14.89
N ALA A 106 0.08 -0.66 15.87
CA ALA A 106 -0.76 -1.85 16.07
C ALA A 106 -2.17 -1.47 16.55
N GLU A 107 -2.31 -0.44 17.39
CA GLU A 107 -3.61 0.05 17.83
C GLU A 107 -4.41 0.61 16.66
N GLU A 108 -3.81 1.47 15.83
CA GLU A 108 -4.44 2.04 14.64
C GLU A 108 -4.89 0.95 13.66
N LEU A 109 -4.01 -0.01 13.35
CA LEU A 109 -4.32 -1.14 12.48
C LEU A 109 -5.40 -2.05 13.07
N GLY A 110 -5.39 -2.28 14.39
CA GLY A 110 -6.39 -3.09 15.08
C GLY A 110 -7.80 -2.55 14.91
N LEU A 111 -7.97 -1.24 15.05
CA LEU A 111 -9.27 -0.57 14.83
C LEU A 111 -9.76 -0.73 13.39
N GLU A 112 -8.87 -0.59 12.41
CA GLU A 112 -9.22 -0.80 11.00
C GLU A 112 -9.63 -2.25 10.73
N MET A 113 -8.87 -3.21 11.23
CA MET A 113 -9.11 -4.64 11.03
C MET A 113 -10.37 -5.15 11.68
N GLU A 114 -10.71 -4.64 12.88
CA GLU A 114 -11.94 -4.98 13.60
C GLU A 114 -13.17 -4.68 12.72
N THR A 115 -13.19 -3.54 12.03
CA THR A 115 -14.28 -3.17 11.10
C THR A 115 -14.44 -4.14 9.92
N LYS A 116 -13.37 -4.88 9.58
CA LYS A 116 -13.32 -5.86 8.48
C LYS A 116 -13.44 -7.31 8.96
N GLY A 117 -13.60 -7.53 10.27
CA GLY A 117 -13.68 -8.88 10.85
C GLY A 117 -12.36 -9.66 10.80
N ILE A 118 -11.22 -8.96 10.76
CA ILE A 118 -9.87 -9.53 10.74
C ILE A 118 -9.25 -9.36 12.13
N GLU A 119 -8.62 -10.40 12.63
CA GLU A 119 -7.92 -10.40 13.92
C GLU A 119 -6.47 -9.93 13.71
N LEU A 120 -6.06 -8.89 14.44
CA LEU A 120 -4.65 -8.48 14.54
C LEU A 120 -4.02 -9.08 15.79
N VAL A 121 -2.92 -9.81 15.63
CA VAL A 121 -2.09 -10.30 16.71
C VAL A 121 -0.79 -9.51 16.73
N TYR A 122 -0.60 -8.68 17.74
CA TYR A 122 0.63 -7.89 17.92
C TYR A 122 1.52 -8.51 19.00
N ALA A 123 2.81 -8.64 18.72
CA ALA A 123 3.81 -9.10 19.68
C ALA A 123 5.12 -8.30 19.52
N ASN A 124 5.53 -7.65 20.60
CA ASN A 124 6.79 -6.94 20.68
C ASN A 124 7.77 -7.70 21.60
N TYR A 125 8.94 -8.00 21.07
CA TYR A 125 10.03 -8.70 21.78
C TYR A 125 11.25 -7.79 22.00
N VAL A 126 11.07 -6.47 21.88
CA VAL A 126 12.11 -5.46 22.05
C VAL A 126 12.01 -4.85 23.42
N GLU A 127 13.15 -4.56 24.05
CA GLU A 127 13.18 -3.88 25.35
C GLU A 127 12.66 -2.44 25.24
N LYS A 128 12.06 -1.93 26.33
CA LYS A 128 11.33 -0.65 26.35
C LYS A 128 12.14 0.57 25.95
N ASP A 129 13.44 0.57 26.23
CA ASP A 129 14.30 1.73 26.03
C ASP A 129 15.01 1.75 24.67
N VAL A 130 14.74 0.76 23.80
CA VAL A 130 15.38 0.65 22.49
C VAL A 130 14.84 1.74 21.55
N GLN A 131 15.77 2.48 20.94
CA GLN A 131 15.49 3.54 20.00
C GLN A 131 16.16 3.27 18.66
N VAL A 132 15.48 3.65 17.58
CA VAL A 132 16.01 3.63 16.20
C VAL A 132 15.98 5.02 15.60
N ILE A 133 16.85 5.28 14.63
CA ILE A 133 16.78 6.48 13.81
C ILE A 133 16.08 6.11 12.52
N ALA A 134 14.86 6.60 12.33
CA ALA A 134 14.06 6.28 11.17
C ALA A 134 13.08 7.41 10.84
N ASP A 135 12.50 7.32 9.64
CA ASP A 135 11.34 8.13 9.25
C ASP A 135 10.06 7.34 9.57
N GLY A 136 9.39 7.71 10.65
CA GLY A 136 8.19 7.02 11.13
C GLY A 136 7.04 7.05 10.13
N GLU A 137 6.91 8.13 9.36
CA GLU A 137 5.87 8.25 8.34
C GLU A 137 6.08 7.25 7.20
N GLN A 138 7.33 7.07 6.77
CA GLN A 138 7.64 6.11 5.72
C GLN A 138 7.53 4.65 6.21
N ILE A 139 7.93 4.35 7.45
CA ILE A 139 7.72 3.02 8.03
C ILE A 139 6.22 2.71 8.13
N ARG A 140 5.41 3.64 8.62
CA ARG A 140 3.94 3.48 8.69
C ARG A 140 3.36 3.16 7.32
N ARG A 141 3.82 3.86 6.28
CA ARG A 141 3.40 3.62 4.90
C ARG A 141 3.76 2.21 4.41
N VAL A 142 4.97 1.73 4.72
CA VAL A 142 5.38 0.35 4.38
C VAL A 142 4.45 -0.66 5.06
N ILE A 143 4.20 -0.51 6.35
CA ILE A 143 3.32 -1.39 7.12
C ILE A 143 1.91 -1.39 6.52
N HIS A 144 1.35 -0.21 6.26
CA HIS A 144 0.02 -0.08 5.65
C HIS A 144 -0.07 -0.75 4.28
N ASN A 145 0.95 -0.62 3.43
CA ASN A 145 0.96 -1.25 2.12
C ASN A 145 0.95 -2.78 2.21
N ILE A 146 1.76 -3.34 3.11
CA ILE A 146 1.81 -4.80 3.33
C ILE A 146 0.47 -5.30 3.88
N VAL A 147 -0.04 -4.63 4.90
CA VAL A 147 -1.32 -4.99 5.56
C VAL A 147 -2.50 -4.85 4.60
N SER A 148 -2.56 -3.78 3.81
CA SER A 148 -3.59 -3.59 2.78
C SER A 148 -3.58 -4.71 1.74
N ASN A 149 -2.40 -5.16 1.32
CA ASN A 149 -2.26 -6.33 0.44
C ASN A 149 -2.75 -7.61 1.13
N ALA A 150 -2.37 -7.85 2.38
CA ALA A 150 -2.84 -8.99 3.15
C ALA A 150 -4.37 -9.02 3.23
N ILE A 151 -5.01 -7.90 3.54
CA ILE A 151 -6.47 -7.75 3.59
C ILE A 151 -7.10 -8.02 2.22
N LYS A 152 -6.55 -7.46 1.16
CA LYS A 152 -7.07 -7.60 -0.21
C LYS A 152 -7.10 -9.06 -0.70
N TYR A 153 -6.11 -9.85 -0.28
CA TYR A 153 -5.97 -11.25 -0.67
C TYR A 153 -6.41 -12.24 0.43
N MET A 154 -7.15 -11.74 1.43
CA MET A 154 -7.72 -12.56 2.50
C MET A 154 -8.99 -13.24 1.99
N GLU A 155 -8.91 -14.54 1.75
CA GLU A 155 -10.05 -15.36 1.26
C GLU A 155 -10.69 -16.19 2.37
N LYS A 156 -10.11 -16.20 3.57
CA LYS A 156 -10.60 -17.01 4.69
C LYS A 156 -11.71 -16.30 5.46
N PRO A 157 -12.72 -17.03 5.97
CA PRO A 157 -13.82 -16.46 6.75
C PRO A 157 -13.33 -15.84 8.07
N LYS A 158 -12.14 -16.21 8.53
CA LYS A 158 -11.48 -15.65 9.72
C LYS A 158 -10.06 -15.25 9.32
N GLY A 159 -9.89 -13.98 8.94
CA GLY A 159 -8.58 -13.41 8.63
C GLY A 159 -7.77 -13.18 9.90
N ILE A 160 -6.49 -13.52 9.86
CA ILE A 160 -5.55 -13.26 10.95
C ILE A 160 -4.31 -12.61 10.33
N ILE A 161 -3.89 -11.48 10.89
CA ILE A 161 -2.61 -10.84 10.57
C ILE A 161 -1.81 -10.76 11.86
N GLN A 162 -0.54 -11.16 11.80
CA GLN A 162 0.38 -11.11 12.91
C GLN A 162 1.46 -10.07 12.62
N LEU A 163 1.64 -9.11 13.53
CA LEU A 163 2.72 -8.12 13.50
C LEU A 163 3.67 -8.43 14.66
N ARG A 164 4.90 -8.82 14.34
CA ARG A 164 5.94 -9.11 15.32
C ARG A 164 7.12 -8.18 15.15
N VAL A 165 7.62 -7.65 16.27
CA VAL A 165 8.80 -6.76 16.31
C VAL A 165 9.86 -7.41 17.18
N LYS A 166 11.09 -7.57 16.66
CA LYS A 166 12.20 -8.26 17.32
C LYS A 166 13.48 -7.45 17.24
N ASP A 167 14.25 -7.50 18.29
CA ASP A 167 15.64 -7.05 18.27
C ASP A 167 16.53 -8.21 17.78
N VAL A 168 17.28 -7.99 16.71
CA VAL A 168 18.21 -8.97 16.12
C VAL A 168 19.65 -8.47 16.19
N GLY A 169 19.95 -7.60 17.14
CA GLY A 169 21.27 -7.00 17.41
C GLY A 169 21.40 -5.63 16.76
N ASP A 170 22.02 -5.54 15.59
CA ASP A 170 22.24 -4.24 14.92
C ASP A 170 20.97 -3.68 14.25
N PHE A 171 19.89 -4.45 14.21
CA PHE A 171 18.65 -4.12 13.50
C PHE A 171 17.40 -4.47 14.30
N ILE A 172 16.34 -3.73 14.06
CA ILE A 172 14.98 -4.12 14.47
C ILE A 172 14.31 -4.81 13.28
N GLN A 173 13.90 -6.05 13.50
CA GLN A 173 13.18 -6.85 12.51
C GLN A 173 11.67 -6.71 12.75
N VAL A 174 10.95 -6.34 11.70
CA VAL A 174 9.49 -6.30 11.69
C VAL A 174 8.97 -7.41 10.79
N GLU A 175 8.17 -8.29 11.33
CA GLU A 175 7.55 -9.40 10.61
C GLU A 175 6.04 -9.17 10.52
N ILE A 176 5.49 -9.27 9.31
CA ILE A 176 4.05 -9.24 9.07
C ILE A 176 3.70 -10.56 8.39
N GLU A 177 2.82 -11.33 9.01
CA GLU A 177 2.37 -12.63 8.53
C GLU A 177 0.85 -12.63 8.43
N ASP A 178 0.31 -13.09 7.30
CA ASP A 178 -1.11 -13.26 7.08
C ASP A 178 -1.46 -14.74 6.84
N ASN A 179 -2.74 -15.09 7.04
CA ASN A 179 -3.25 -16.41 6.74
C ASN A 179 -4.05 -16.45 5.42
N GLY A 180 -3.83 -15.49 4.51
CA GLY A 180 -4.50 -15.41 3.22
C GLY A 180 -4.12 -16.53 2.24
N LYS A 181 -4.32 -16.29 0.95
CA LYS A 181 -4.04 -17.31 -0.10
C LYS A 181 -2.56 -17.49 -0.43
N GLY A 182 -1.69 -16.60 0.03
CA GLY A 182 -0.27 -16.59 -0.32
C GLY A 182 0.01 -16.12 -1.76
N ILE A 183 1.30 -16.11 -2.11
CA ILE A 183 1.81 -15.74 -3.44
C ILE A 183 2.21 -17.04 -4.15
N ALA A 184 1.77 -17.23 -5.40
CA ALA A 184 2.12 -18.42 -6.19
C ALA A 184 3.61 -18.38 -6.55
N ALA A 185 4.27 -19.55 -6.57
CA ALA A 185 5.73 -19.68 -6.80
C ALA A 185 6.21 -19.19 -8.20
N LYS A 186 5.31 -18.68 -9.05
CA LYS A 186 5.61 -18.19 -10.41
C LYS A 186 5.34 -16.67 -10.57
N ASP A 187 4.85 -16.02 -9.53
CA ASP A 187 4.61 -14.57 -9.47
C ASP A 187 5.77 -13.93 -8.63
#